data_57174449c9a057fad5a0e684257c8d08
#
_entry.id   57174449c9a057fad5a0e684257c8d08
#
_cell.length_a   1.000
_cell.length_b   1.000
_cell.length_c   1.000
_cell.angle_alpha   90.00
_cell.angle_beta   90.00
_cell.angle_gamma   90.00
#
_symmetry.space_group_name_H-M   'P 1'
#
loop_
_entity.id
_entity.type
_entity.pdbx_description
1 polymer ?
#
loop_
_entity_poly.entity_id
_entity_poly.type
_entity_poly.pdbx_seq_one_letter_code
_entity_poly.pdbx_strand_id
1 'polypeptide(L)'
;MGRSRRWVVLVLLLIGGCGKGSTTHWIEQLQSPESLRRIEAVHALQERKGEAAQIVPALIEALKDENTHVRRESARALGSFGAEARNAVPALQTALRDREPSVRRAAGIALSRIDPKHGDPSPRAARGK
;
A
#
# COMPACT_ATOMS: atom_id res chain seq x y z
N MET A 1 38.63 -0.46 -10.67
CA MET A 1 37.34 -0.92 -11.23
C MET A 1 36.10 -0.69 -10.36
N GLY A 2 36.20 -0.01 -9.21
CA GLY A 2 35.06 0.36 -8.36
C GLY A 2 34.37 1.69 -8.69
N ARG A 3 34.80 2.40 -9.74
CA ARG A 3 34.30 3.75 -10.05
C ARG A 3 33.01 3.77 -10.87
N SER A 4 32.72 2.73 -11.65
CA SER A 4 31.55 2.71 -12.53
C SER A 4 30.21 2.57 -11.78
N ARG A 5 30.19 1.91 -10.64
CA ARG A 5 28.98 1.72 -9.84
C ARG A 5 28.53 3.00 -9.12
N ARG A 6 29.45 3.85 -8.70
CA ARG A 6 29.11 5.12 -8.05
C ARG A 6 28.51 6.14 -9.01
N TRP A 7 28.97 6.15 -10.27
CA TRP A 7 28.46 7.03 -11.29
C TRP A 7 27.06 6.65 -11.77
N VAL A 8 26.78 5.35 -11.88
CA VAL A 8 25.46 4.83 -12.27
C VAL A 8 24.42 5.17 -11.17
N VAL A 9 24.77 5.05 -9.91
CA VAL A 9 23.90 5.44 -8.78
C VAL A 9 23.69 6.96 -8.75
N LEU A 10 24.73 7.75 -9.01
CA LEU A 10 24.63 9.22 -9.07
C LEU A 10 23.80 9.69 -10.27
N VAL A 11 23.93 9.06 -11.43
CA VAL A 11 23.15 9.40 -12.63
C VAL A 11 21.67 9.01 -12.44
N LEU A 12 21.38 7.88 -11.79
CA LEU A 12 20.02 7.50 -11.42
C LEU A 12 19.39 8.46 -10.40
N LEU A 13 20.19 8.97 -9.45
CA LEU A 13 19.77 9.99 -8.49
C LEU A 13 19.49 11.35 -9.17
N LEU A 14 20.29 11.70 -10.20
CA LEU A 14 20.11 12.95 -10.96
C LEU A 14 18.92 12.90 -11.93
N ILE A 15 18.62 11.73 -12.50
CA ILE A 15 17.45 11.53 -13.38
C ILE A 15 16.15 11.44 -12.57
N GLY A 16 16.20 10.95 -11.32
CA GLY A 16 15.09 10.96 -10.37
C GLY A 16 14.90 12.31 -9.64
N GLY A 17 15.65 13.34 -10.03
CA GLY A 17 15.95 14.52 -9.24
C GLY A 17 14.92 15.64 -9.22
N CYS A 18 13.65 15.38 -9.01
CA CYS A 18 12.69 16.44 -8.70
C CYS A 18 11.85 16.10 -7.46
N GLY A 19 12.48 15.88 -6.31
CA GLY A 19 11.80 15.82 -4.99
C GLY A 19 10.71 14.75 -4.82
N LYS A 20 10.37 14.07 -5.89
CA LYS A 20 9.34 13.03 -5.95
C LYS A 20 10.00 11.76 -6.48
N GLY A 21 10.70 11.03 -5.64
CA GLY A 21 11.38 9.79 -6.04
C GLY A 21 10.56 8.93 -7.01
N SER A 22 11.20 8.08 -7.79
CA SER A 22 10.52 7.15 -8.68
C SER A 22 9.63 6.17 -7.88
N THR A 23 8.70 5.51 -8.54
CA THR A 23 7.90 4.45 -7.90
C THR A 23 8.77 3.36 -7.30
N THR A 24 9.83 2.97 -8.00
CA THR A 24 10.82 2.01 -7.50
C THR A 24 11.47 2.51 -6.20
N HIS A 25 11.87 3.78 -6.14
CA HIS A 25 12.43 4.36 -4.92
C HIS A 25 11.45 4.24 -3.75
N TRP A 26 10.19 4.57 -3.95
CA TRP A 26 9.20 4.50 -2.87
C TRP A 26 8.86 3.06 -2.46
N ILE A 27 8.87 2.12 -3.41
CA ILE A 27 8.74 0.68 -3.08
C ILE A 27 9.92 0.23 -2.20
N GLU A 28 11.14 0.66 -2.49
CA GLU A 28 12.31 0.41 -1.63
C GLU A 28 12.15 1.03 -0.24
N GLN A 29 11.60 2.25 -0.15
CA GLN A 29 11.36 2.92 1.13
C GLN A 29 10.33 2.20 2.02
N LEU A 30 9.47 1.35 1.48
CA LEU A 30 8.61 0.48 2.27
C LEU A 30 9.41 -0.51 3.14
N GLN A 31 10.68 -0.75 2.83
CA GLN A 31 11.58 -1.60 3.60
C GLN A 31 12.47 -0.82 4.57
N SER A 32 12.28 0.50 4.69
CA SER A 32 13.06 1.33 5.59
C SER A 32 12.94 0.85 7.05
N PRO A 33 14.03 0.87 7.85
CA PRO A 33 13.94 0.59 9.28
C PRO A 33 13.06 1.60 10.03
N GLU A 34 12.92 2.81 9.51
CA GLU A 34 12.12 3.87 10.11
C GLU A 34 10.64 3.77 9.69
N SER A 35 9.75 3.56 10.64
CA SER A 35 8.32 3.43 10.37
C SER A 35 7.71 4.68 9.71
N LEU A 36 8.20 5.87 10.05
CA LEU A 36 7.75 7.11 9.43
C LEU A 36 8.06 7.14 7.93
N ARG A 37 9.25 6.69 7.53
CA ARG A 37 9.60 6.58 6.10
C ARG A 37 8.74 5.56 5.37
N ARG A 38 8.42 4.44 6.03
CA ARG A 38 7.48 3.47 5.43
C ARG A 38 6.10 4.07 5.22
N ILE A 39 5.61 4.88 6.16
CA ILE A 39 4.32 5.59 6.03
C ILE A 39 4.38 6.63 4.89
N GLU A 40 5.45 7.42 4.82
CA GLU A 40 5.68 8.36 3.72
C GLU A 40 5.66 7.66 2.36
N ALA A 41 6.30 6.50 2.29
CA ALA A 41 6.33 5.68 1.08
C ALA A 41 4.93 5.21 0.67
N VAL A 42 4.11 4.75 1.62
CA VAL A 42 2.71 4.38 1.35
C VAL A 42 1.94 5.56 0.75
N HIS A 43 2.07 6.75 1.35
CA HIS A 43 1.38 7.95 0.86
C HIS A 43 1.86 8.37 -0.53
N ALA A 44 3.17 8.35 -0.76
CA ALA A 44 3.74 8.69 -2.07
C ALA A 44 3.30 7.72 -3.17
N LEU A 45 3.19 6.43 -2.85
CA LEU A 45 2.72 5.40 -3.77
C LEU A 45 1.22 5.53 -4.06
N GLN A 46 0.44 5.89 -3.05
CA GLN A 46 -1.01 6.08 -3.20
C GLN A 46 -1.37 7.11 -4.27
N GLU A 47 -0.56 8.14 -4.46
CA GLU A 47 -0.79 9.20 -5.43
C GLU A 47 -0.49 8.77 -6.88
N ARG A 48 0.17 7.62 -7.09
CA ARG A 48 0.65 7.14 -8.39
C ARG A 48 -0.31 6.14 -9.05
N LYS A 49 -1.53 6.58 -9.32
CA LYS A 49 -2.62 5.70 -9.80
C LYS A 49 -2.29 4.96 -11.11
N GLY A 50 -1.51 5.56 -12.00
CA GLY A 50 -1.14 4.94 -13.27
C GLY A 50 -0.14 3.78 -13.17
N GLU A 51 0.38 3.50 -11.98
CA GLU A 51 1.42 2.47 -11.75
C GLU A 51 0.96 1.35 -10.81
N ALA A 52 -0.35 1.11 -10.74
CA ALA A 52 -0.97 0.15 -9.84
C ALA A 52 -0.35 -1.26 -9.93
N ALA A 53 0.04 -1.70 -11.13
CA ALA A 53 0.62 -3.03 -11.34
C ALA A 53 1.90 -3.27 -10.52
N GLN A 54 2.70 -2.22 -10.29
CA GLN A 54 3.92 -2.29 -9.47
C GLN A 54 3.62 -2.02 -7.99
N ILE A 55 2.69 -1.13 -7.70
CA ILE A 55 2.42 -0.62 -6.36
C ILE A 55 1.57 -1.59 -5.55
N VAL A 56 0.53 -2.16 -6.13
CA VAL A 56 -0.41 -3.04 -5.42
C VAL A 56 0.30 -4.22 -4.74
N PRO A 57 1.19 -4.98 -5.41
CA PRO A 57 1.93 -6.05 -4.75
C PRO A 57 2.76 -5.58 -3.56
N ALA A 58 3.41 -4.42 -3.66
CA ALA A 58 4.22 -3.86 -2.58
C ALA A 58 3.37 -3.44 -1.38
N LEU A 59 2.19 -2.87 -1.61
CA LEU A 59 1.26 -2.49 -0.54
C LEU A 59 0.62 -3.73 0.13
N ILE A 60 0.42 -4.81 -0.61
CA ILE A 60 -0.03 -6.09 -0.05
C ILE A 60 0.97 -6.60 0.99
N GLU A 61 2.28 -6.54 0.68
CA GLU A 61 3.31 -6.90 1.65
C GLU A 61 3.31 -5.95 2.87
N ALA A 62 3.10 -4.66 2.65
CA ALA A 62 3.04 -3.67 3.73
C ALA A 62 1.83 -3.87 4.68
N LEU A 63 0.81 -4.62 4.29
CA LEU A 63 -0.27 -5.05 5.20
C LEU A 63 0.23 -5.96 6.34
N LYS A 64 1.41 -6.55 6.19
CA LYS A 64 2.03 -7.42 7.21
C LYS A 64 3.05 -6.69 8.09
N ASP A 65 3.19 -5.38 7.92
CA ASP A 65 4.17 -4.57 8.66
C ASP A 65 3.95 -4.70 10.18
N GLU A 66 5.05 -4.69 10.93
CA GLU A 66 5.02 -4.69 12.39
C GLU A 66 4.30 -3.46 12.97
N ASN A 67 4.40 -2.32 12.28
CA ASN A 67 3.81 -1.05 12.69
C ASN A 67 2.34 -0.95 12.26
N THR A 68 1.47 -0.70 13.22
CA THR A 68 0.02 -0.56 13.01
C THR A 68 -0.35 0.53 12.01
N HIS A 69 0.36 1.66 12.05
CA HIS A 69 0.07 2.78 11.15
C HIS A 69 0.41 2.42 9.70
N VAL A 70 1.53 1.72 9.48
CA VAL A 70 1.90 1.24 8.14
C VAL A 70 0.82 0.29 7.60
N ARG A 71 0.39 -0.70 8.41
CA ARG A 71 -0.68 -1.63 7.99
C ARG A 71 -1.97 -0.91 7.64
N ARG A 72 -2.41 0.03 8.51
CA ARG A 72 -3.63 0.80 8.30
C ARG A 72 -3.56 1.65 7.01
N GLU A 73 -2.48 2.41 6.82
CA GLU A 73 -2.32 3.27 5.65
C GLU A 73 -2.19 2.44 4.37
N SER A 74 -1.53 1.27 4.42
CA SER A 74 -1.48 0.34 3.28
C SER A 74 -2.86 -0.17 2.88
N ALA A 75 -3.70 -0.53 3.84
CA ALA A 75 -5.09 -0.91 3.56
C ALA A 75 -5.88 0.24 2.91
N ARG A 76 -5.73 1.46 3.41
CA ARG A 76 -6.38 2.65 2.84
C ARG A 76 -5.90 2.92 1.41
N ALA A 77 -4.58 2.84 1.21
CA ALA A 77 -3.97 3.03 -0.11
C ALA A 77 -4.50 2.02 -1.12
N LEU A 78 -4.56 0.74 -0.76
CA LEU A 78 -5.13 -0.32 -1.61
C LEU A 78 -6.59 -0.01 -1.98
N GLY A 79 -7.40 0.43 -1.02
CA GLY A 79 -8.78 0.84 -1.28
C GLY A 79 -8.88 1.99 -2.27
N SER A 80 -7.91 2.91 -2.28
CA SER A 80 -7.91 4.05 -3.20
C SER A 80 -7.59 3.67 -4.65
N PHE A 81 -6.99 2.50 -4.89
CA PHE A 81 -6.78 1.94 -6.23
C PHE A 81 -8.06 1.29 -6.80
N GLY A 82 -9.07 1.03 -5.97
CA GLY A 82 -10.31 0.45 -6.43
C GLY A 82 -10.12 -0.90 -7.12
N ALA A 83 -10.77 -1.09 -8.26
CA ALA A 83 -10.72 -2.37 -9.00
C ALA A 83 -9.31 -2.81 -9.41
N GLU A 84 -8.35 -1.88 -9.55
CA GLU A 84 -6.96 -2.21 -9.87
C GLU A 84 -6.26 -2.97 -8.73
N ALA A 85 -6.79 -2.89 -7.50
CA ALA A 85 -6.26 -3.59 -6.34
C ALA A 85 -6.99 -4.93 -6.05
N ARG A 86 -7.69 -5.53 -7.01
CA ARG A 86 -8.40 -6.82 -6.81
C ARG A 86 -7.51 -7.92 -6.25
N ASN A 87 -6.24 -7.96 -6.65
CA ASN A 87 -5.29 -8.94 -6.14
C ASN A 87 -5.03 -8.79 -4.64
N ALA A 88 -5.40 -7.66 -4.04
CA ALA A 88 -5.27 -7.42 -2.60
C ALA A 88 -6.44 -7.98 -1.78
N VAL A 89 -7.52 -8.42 -2.41
CA VAL A 89 -8.73 -8.90 -1.71
C VAL A 89 -8.40 -10.00 -0.68
N PRO A 90 -7.67 -11.07 -0.99
CA PRO A 90 -7.33 -12.10 0.02
C PRO A 90 -6.55 -11.53 1.21
N ALA A 91 -5.57 -10.65 0.95
CA ALA A 91 -4.76 -10.04 2.00
C ALA A 91 -5.59 -9.09 2.88
N LEU A 92 -6.51 -8.33 2.29
CA LEU A 92 -7.43 -7.47 3.03
C LEU A 92 -8.45 -8.27 3.85
N GLN A 93 -8.90 -9.42 3.35
CA GLN A 93 -9.74 -10.33 4.13
C GLN A 93 -9.00 -10.85 5.38
N THR A 94 -7.71 -11.13 5.26
CA THR A 94 -6.86 -11.46 6.42
C THR A 94 -6.77 -10.25 7.36
N ALA A 95 -6.60 -9.05 6.84
CA ALA A 95 -6.51 -7.82 7.63
C ALA A 95 -7.82 -7.46 8.37
N LEU A 96 -8.98 -8.01 7.98
CA LEU A 96 -10.22 -7.92 8.76
C LEU A 96 -10.10 -8.59 10.15
N ARG A 97 -9.10 -9.45 10.33
CA ARG A 97 -8.82 -10.13 11.59
C ARG A 97 -7.59 -9.56 12.29
N ASP A 98 -7.10 -8.40 11.86
CA ASP A 98 -5.97 -7.74 12.50
C ASP A 98 -6.25 -7.49 13.99
N ARG A 99 -5.21 -7.58 14.80
CA ARG A 99 -5.30 -7.28 16.24
C ARG A 99 -5.80 -5.86 16.52
N GLU A 100 -5.50 -4.91 15.60
CA GLU A 100 -5.84 -3.50 15.76
C GLU A 100 -7.18 -3.13 15.09
N PRO A 101 -8.15 -2.58 15.85
CA PRO A 101 -9.44 -2.20 15.29
C PRO A 101 -9.36 -1.21 14.13
N SER A 102 -8.39 -0.30 14.17
CA SER A 102 -8.17 0.68 13.11
C SER A 102 -7.76 0.05 11.78
N VAL A 103 -6.97 -1.02 11.83
CA VAL A 103 -6.58 -1.80 10.65
C VAL A 103 -7.77 -2.59 10.11
N ARG A 104 -8.52 -3.28 10.99
CA ARG A 104 -9.74 -3.99 10.58
C ARG A 104 -10.73 -3.08 9.84
N ARG A 105 -10.96 -1.87 10.38
CA ARG A 105 -11.84 -0.88 9.77
C ARG A 105 -11.33 -0.44 8.40
N ALA A 106 -10.03 -0.14 8.29
CA ALA A 106 -9.41 0.27 7.03
C ALA A 106 -9.53 -0.83 5.97
N ALA A 107 -9.31 -2.09 6.35
CA ALA A 107 -9.46 -3.24 5.47
C ALA A 107 -10.91 -3.40 4.97
N GLY A 108 -11.91 -3.25 5.84
CA GLY A 108 -13.32 -3.31 5.46
C GLY A 108 -13.71 -2.22 4.45
N ILE A 109 -13.26 -0.99 4.69
CA ILE A 109 -13.49 0.12 3.76
C ILE A 109 -12.79 -0.13 2.42
N ALA A 110 -11.56 -0.64 2.45
CA ALA A 110 -10.81 -0.96 1.23
C ALA A 110 -11.53 -2.03 0.40
N LEU A 111 -11.99 -3.10 1.03
CA LEU A 111 -12.72 -4.17 0.36
C LEU A 111 -14.00 -3.66 -0.31
N SER A 112 -14.78 -2.79 0.36
CA SER A 112 -15.99 -2.22 -0.21
C SER A 112 -15.73 -1.34 -1.44
N ARG A 113 -14.54 -0.74 -1.54
CA ARG A 113 -14.13 0.08 -2.69
C ARG A 113 -13.56 -0.75 -3.84
N ILE A 114 -12.86 -1.83 -3.52
CA ILE A 114 -12.23 -2.72 -4.50
C ILE A 114 -13.27 -3.62 -5.16
N ASP A 115 -14.14 -4.21 -4.35
CA ASP A 115 -15.22 -5.08 -4.82
C ASP A 115 -16.51 -4.81 -4.03
N PRO A 116 -17.36 -3.92 -4.53
CA PRO A 116 -18.61 -3.56 -3.85
C PRO A 116 -19.57 -4.74 -3.62
N LYS A 117 -19.41 -5.81 -4.39
CA LYS A 117 -20.26 -7.02 -4.25
C LYS A 117 -19.85 -7.91 -3.08
N HIS A 118 -18.62 -7.83 -2.64
CA HIS A 118 -18.07 -8.63 -1.54
C HIS A 118 -17.73 -7.79 -0.31
N GLY A 119 -17.93 -6.49 -0.37
CA GLY A 119 -17.44 -5.52 0.61
C GLY A 119 -18.37 -5.13 1.73
N ASP A 120 -19.50 -5.82 1.92
CA ASP A 120 -20.34 -5.51 3.07
C ASP A 120 -20.40 -6.68 4.08
N PRO A 121 -19.44 -6.73 5.02
CA PRO A 121 -19.58 -7.57 6.22
C PRO A 121 -20.52 -6.94 7.24
N SER A 122 -21.28 -5.89 6.85
CA SER A 122 -22.18 -5.20 7.77
C SER A 122 -23.28 -6.14 8.24
N PRO A 123 -23.51 -6.25 9.56
CA PRO A 123 -24.66 -6.99 10.09
C PRO A 123 -26.01 -6.44 9.62
N ARG A 124 -26.02 -5.30 8.93
CA ARG A 124 -27.24 -4.73 8.35
C ARG A 124 -27.80 -5.52 7.17
N ALA A 125 -26.92 -6.18 6.38
CA ALA A 125 -27.40 -7.03 5.27
C ALA A 125 -28.20 -8.26 5.75
N ALA A 126 -27.95 -8.72 6.98
CA ALA A 126 -28.66 -9.83 7.60
C ALA A 126 -30.05 -9.46 8.17
N ARG A 127 -30.38 -8.16 8.24
CA ARG A 127 -31.68 -7.67 8.77
C ARG A 127 -32.70 -7.30 7.70
N GLY A 128 -32.40 -7.54 6.43
CA GLY A 128 -33.25 -7.19 5.30
C GLY A 128 -34.36 -8.19 4.98
N LYS A 129 -34.77 -8.99 5.94
CA LYS A 129 -35.94 -9.87 5.81
C LYS A 129 -36.85 -9.76 7.01
#